data_a0999de978b23684a1b141e51c8d89ab
#
_entry.id   a0999de978b23684a1b141e51c8d89ab
#
_cell.length_a   1.000
_cell.length_b   1.000
_cell.length_c   1.000
_cell.angle_alpha   90.00
_cell.angle_beta   90.00
_cell.angle_gamma   90.00
#
_symmetry.space_group_name_H-M   'P 1'
#
loop_
_entity.id
_entity.type
_entity.pdbx_description
1 polymer ?
#
loop_
_entity_poly.entity_id
_entity_poly.type
_entity_poly.pdbx_seq_one_letter_code
_entity_poly.pdbx_strand_id
1 'polypeptide(L)'
;PAPAPHGVVVKVMANGVCRSDWHGWMGHDPDIQLPHVPGHELSGVVEAVGKDVTKWRIGDRVTVPFVGGCGICPECHTGNHQVCDAQFQPGFTHWGSFAEYVGIHYADVNLVALPDTLTFDTAASLGCRFVTSFRAVVDQGRVSAGQWVAVHGCGGVGLSAIMIASAAGANVVAVDISEQALALARQLGAVATVNANQVADVVEAVVEITQGGAHVSLDALGHPTTCFNSISNLRKRGKHVQVGLMLADHSTPAVPMSKVIANELEILGSHGMQAHRYGAMLAMIQSGKLAPEKLIG
;
A
#
# COMPACT_ATOMS: atom_id res chain seq x y z
N PRO A 1 -25.16 10.88 -5.75
CA PRO A 1 -24.58 12.19 -6.07
C PRO A 1 -24.59 12.47 -7.56
N ALA A 2 -24.52 13.75 -7.99
CA ALA A 2 -24.28 14.09 -9.37
C ALA A 2 -22.76 14.11 -9.64
N PRO A 3 -22.28 13.68 -10.83
CA PRO A 3 -20.85 13.69 -11.12
C PRO A 3 -20.33 15.12 -11.30
N ALA A 4 -19.12 15.40 -10.82
CA ALA A 4 -18.38 16.59 -11.22
C ALA A 4 -18.12 16.56 -12.74
N PRO A 5 -17.89 17.70 -13.41
CA PRO A 5 -17.64 17.71 -14.85
C PRO A 5 -16.54 16.75 -15.31
N HIS A 6 -15.45 16.64 -14.55
CA HIS A 6 -14.29 15.77 -14.78
C HIS A 6 -14.32 14.46 -13.99
N GLY A 7 -15.44 14.14 -13.36
CA GLY A 7 -15.59 12.97 -12.47
C GLY A 7 -16.67 12.00 -12.93
N VAL A 8 -16.78 10.92 -12.18
CA VAL A 8 -17.86 9.93 -12.34
C VAL A 8 -18.55 9.67 -10.99
N VAL A 9 -19.72 9.06 -11.05
CA VAL A 9 -20.34 8.38 -9.91
C VAL A 9 -20.14 6.88 -10.12
N VAL A 10 -19.60 6.22 -9.10
CA VAL A 10 -19.44 4.77 -9.09
C VAL A 10 -20.48 4.19 -8.16
N LYS A 11 -21.28 3.21 -8.65
CA LYS A 11 -22.08 2.32 -7.82
C LYS A 11 -21.13 1.33 -7.16
N VAL A 12 -21.04 1.39 -5.83
CA VAL A 12 -20.12 0.55 -5.06
C VAL A 12 -20.64 -0.89 -5.04
N MET A 13 -19.82 -1.82 -5.47
CA MET A 13 -20.14 -3.25 -5.49
C MET A 13 -19.44 -4.00 -4.37
N ALA A 14 -18.24 -3.56 -3.99
CA ALA A 14 -17.50 -4.05 -2.83
C ALA A 14 -16.64 -2.93 -2.23
N ASN A 15 -16.45 -3.02 -0.93
CA ASN A 15 -15.62 -2.08 -0.18
C ASN A 15 -14.83 -2.82 0.90
N GLY A 16 -13.54 -2.52 1.03
CA GLY A 16 -12.69 -3.01 2.10
C GLY A 16 -12.76 -2.11 3.34
N VAL A 17 -12.49 -2.69 4.51
CA VAL A 17 -12.32 -1.97 5.77
C VAL A 17 -10.84 -1.93 6.10
N CYS A 18 -10.30 -0.74 6.20
CA CYS A 18 -8.89 -0.50 6.48
C CYS A 18 -8.69 0.08 7.90
N ARG A 19 -7.52 -0.14 8.47
CA ARG A 19 -7.16 0.48 9.75
C ARG A 19 -7.16 2.01 9.68
N SER A 20 -6.94 2.58 8.51
CA SER A 20 -7.00 4.04 8.31
C SER A 20 -8.40 4.61 8.51
N ASP A 21 -9.48 3.86 8.18
CA ASP A 21 -10.85 4.26 8.49
C ASP A 21 -11.08 4.37 10.00
N TRP A 22 -10.49 3.42 10.76
CA TRP A 22 -10.53 3.46 12.23
C TRP A 22 -9.75 4.66 12.78
N HIS A 23 -8.58 4.99 12.22
CA HIS A 23 -7.83 6.20 12.63
C HIS A 23 -8.64 7.47 12.39
N GLY A 24 -9.33 7.54 11.25
CA GLY A 24 -10.23 8.64 10.94
C GLY A 24 -11.39 8.76 11.96
N TRP A 25 -12.02 7.62 12.27
CA TRP A 25 -13.10 7.59 13.25
C TRP A 25 -12.64 8.00 14.65
N MET A 26 -11.44 7.63 15.06
CA MET A 26 -10.86 7.99 16.36
C MET A 26 -10.34 9.43 16.41
N GLY A 27 -10.43 10.20 15.32
CA GLY A 27 -9.95 11.59 15.27
C GLY A 27 -8.42 11.72 15.23
N HIS A 28 -7.71 10.67 14.81
CA HIS A 28 -6.25 10.70 14.68
C HIS A 28 -5.80 11.34 13.36
N ASP A 29 -6.72 11.52 12.41
CA ASP A 29 -6.46 12.12 11.11
C ASP A 29 -7.04 13.53 11.06
N PRO A 30 -6.19 14.58 10.98
CA PRO A 30 -6.64 15.98 11.01
C PRO A 30 -7.39 16.41 9.74
N ASP A 31 -7.26 15.67 8.65
CA ASP A 31 -7.91 15.99 7.35
C ASP A 31 -9.39 15.59 7.35
N ILE A 32 -9.84 14.78 8.31
CA ILE A 32 -11.23 14.34 8.41
C ILE A 32 -12.06 15.33 9.23
N GLN A 33 -13.09 15.89 8.59
CA GLN A 33 -14.06 16.80 9.23
C GLN A 33 -15.44 16.15 9.29
N LEU A 34 -16.07 16.14 10.47
CA LEU A 34 -17.41 15.59 10.66
C LEU A 34 -18.52 16.60 10.27
N PRO A 35 -19.66 16.16 9.67
CA PRO A 35 -20.00 14.77 9.34
C PRO A 35 -19.21 14.22 8.15
N HIS A 36 -18.86 12.92 8.18
CA HIS A 36 -18.00 12.29 7.20
C HIS A 36 -18.52 10.89 6.79
N VAL A 37 -18.22 10.46 5.57
CA VAL A 37 -18.43 9.10 5.07
C VAL A 37 -17.07 8.49 4.79
N PRO A 38 -16.61 7.49 5.57
CA PRO A 38 -15.34 6.82 5.34
C PRO A 38 -15.42 5.83 4.16
N GLY A 39 -14.33 5.07 3.95
CA GLY A 39 -14.21 4.05 2.90
C GLY A 39 -13.39 4.54 1.70
N HIS A 40 -12.29 3.84 1.44
CA HIS A 40 -11.31 4.18 0.40
C HIS A 40 -10.77 2.96 -0.36
N GLU A 41 -11.17 1.76 0.02
CA GLU A 41 -10.86 0.50 -0.68
C GLU A 41 -12.11 0.02 -1.43
N LEU A 42 -12.32 0.50 -2.65
CA LEU A 42 -13.57 0.26 -3.38
C LEU A 42 -13.36 -0.36 -4.76
N SER A 43 -14.39 -1.03 -5.20
CA SER A 43 -14.60 -1.42 -6.58
C SER A 43 -16.07 -1.31 -6.95
N GLY A 44 -16.37 -1.07 -8.21
CA GLY A 44 -17.77 -0.89 -8.61
C GLY A 44 -17.94 -0.72 -10.09
N VAL A 45 -19.11 -0.18 -10.44
CA VAL A 45 -19.54 0.07 -11.81
C VAL A 45 -19.82 1.56 -11.98
N VAL A 46 -19.36 2.14 -13.06
CA VAL A 46 -19.65 3.54 -13.42
C VAL A 46 -21.16 3.70 -13.67
N GLU A 47 -21.81 4.53 -12.87
CA GLU A 47 -23.25 4.80 -12.92
C GLU A 47 -23.58 6.10 -13.63
N ALA A 48 -22.73 7.13 -13.49
CA ALA A 48 -22.90 8.41 -14.16
C ALA A 48 -21.54 9.00 -14.51
N VAL A 49 -21.49 9.75 -15.60
CA VAL A 49 -20.26 10.31 -16.17
C VAL A 49 -20.38 11.82 -16.32
N GLY A 50 -19.38 12.57 -15.87
CA GLY A 50 -19.30 14.00 -16.05
C GLY A 50 -19.01 14.38 -17.51
N LYS A 51 -19.42 15.59 -17.89
CA LYS A 51 -19.39 16.05 -19.30
C LYS A 51 -18.00 16.14 -19.93
N ASP A 52 -16.95 16.25 -19.11
CA ASP A 52 -15.55 16.43 -19.55
C ASP A 52 -14.77 15.10 -19.48
N VAL A 53 -15.40 13.99 -19.03
CA VAL A 53 -14.79 12.67 -19.00
C VAL A 53 -14.80 12.04 -20.38
N THR A 54 -13.66 11.50 -20.80
CA THR A 54 -13.47 10.99 -22.17
C THR A 54 -13.18 9.51 -22.25
N LYS A 55 -12.64 8.89 -21.16
CA LYS A 55 -12.17 7.51 -21.17
C LYS A 55 -13.20 6.51 -20.64
N TRP A 56 -14.23 6.97 -19.93
CA TRP A 56 -15.12 6.11 -19.18
C TRP A 56 -16.57 6.21 -19.65
N ARG A 57 -17.32 5.12 -19.49
CA ARG A 57 -18.72 5.01 -19.86
C ARG A 57 -19.52 4.36 -18.74
N ILE A 58 -20.82 4.62 -18.71
CA ILE A 58 -21.75 3.92 -17.82
C ILE A 58 -21.66 2.41 -18.10
N GLY A 59 -21.55 1.63 -17.02
CA GLY A 59 -21.39 0.18 -17.06
C GLY A 59 -19.95 -0.32 -16.95
N ASP A 60 -18.93 0.55 -17.08
CA ASP A 60 -17.54 0.15 -16.92
C ASP A 60 -17.25 -0.33 -15.49
N ARG A 61 -16.56 -1.46 -15.38
CA ARG A 61 -16.10 -2.02 -14.11
C ARG A 61 -14.77 -1.37 -13.70
N VAL A 62 -14.74 -0.80 -12.50
CA VAL A 62 -13.60 0.03 -12.09
C VAL A 62 -13.20 -0.19 -10.62
N THR A 63 -11.94 0.12 -10.35
CA THR A 63 -11.41 0.44 -9.01
C THR A 63 -10.65 1.76 -9.07
N VAL A 64 -10.19 2.23 -7.91
CA VAL A 64 -9.44 3.48 -7.78
C VAL A 64 -8.39 3.32 -6.69
N PRO A 65 -7.17 3.90 -6.84
CA PRO A 65 -6.26 4.01 -5.71
C PRO A 65 -6.86 4.92 -4.63
N PHE A 66 -6.56 4.66 -3.36
CA PHE A 66 -7.06 5.49 -2.25
C PHE A 66 -6.62 6.95 -2.38
N VAL A 67 -5.52 7.23 -3.07
CA VAL A 67 -5.01 8.57 -3.34
C VAL A 67 -5.05 8.86 -4.84
N GLY A 68 -5.85 9.82 -5.23
CA GLY A 68 -5.99 10.30 -6.60
C GLY A 68 -5.27 11.62 -6.85
N GLY A 69 -4.84 11.82 -8.08
CA GLY A 69 -4.21 13.06 -8.55
C GLY A 69 -5.16 13.94 -9.36
N CYS A 70 -4.84 15.23 -9.46
CA CYS A 70 -5.59 16.19 -10.27
C CYS A 70 -5.23 16.12 -11.78
N GLY A 71 -4.10 15.50 -12.14
CA GLY A 71 -3.62 15.39 -13.53
C GLY A 71 -2.94 16.63 -14.10
N ILE A 72 -2.89 17.75 -13.38
CA ILE A 72 -2.42 19.05 -13.91
C ILE A 72 -1.33 19.74 -13.10
N CYS A 73 -1.05 19.32 -11.87
CA CYS A 73 0.05 19.88 -11.08
C CYS A 73 1.42 19.36 -11.56
N PRO A 74 2.54 19.96 -11.16
CA PRO A 74 3.88 19.51 -11.55
C PRO A 74 4.14 18.03 -11.23
N GLU A 75 3.72 17.57 -10.05
CA GLU A 75 3.88 16.17 -9.65
C GLU A 75 3.06 15.22 -10.54
N CYS A 76 1.83 15.59 -10.89
CA CYS A 76 1.02 14.82 -11.83
C CYS A 76 1.63 14.77 -13.23
N HIS A 77 2.18 15.89 -13.73
CA HIS A 77 2.84 15.96 -15.03
C HIS A 77 4.08 15.05 -15.12
N THR A 78 4.76 14.81 -14.00
CA THR A 78 5.89 13.87 -13.92
C THR A 78 5.47 12.43 -13.61
N GLY A 79 4.15 12.16 -13.50
CA GLY A 79 3.59 10.85 -13.24
C GLY A 79 3.49 10.46 -11.76
N ASN A 80 3.73 11.40 -10.84
CA ASN A 80 3.72 11.18 -9.39
C ASN A 80 2.36 11.52 -8.76
N HIS A 81 1.27 10.99 -9.30
CA HIS A 81 -0.10 11.30 -8.87
C HIS A 81 -0.33 11.05 -7.37
N GLN A 82 0.39 10.10 -6.76
CA GLN A 82 0.26 9.72 -5.34
C GLN A 82 0.79 10.79 -4.36
N VAL A 83 1.49 11.80 -4.85
CA VAL A 83 1.96 12.97 -4.09
C VAL A 83 1.51 14.27 -4.74
N CYS A 84 0.34 14.26 -5.36
CA CYS A 84 -0.30 15.41 -5.99
C CYS A 84 -0.52 16.53 -4.98
N ASP A 85 -0.29 17.80 -5.38
CA ASP A 85 -0.52 18.98 -4.52
C ASP A 85 -2.00 19.16 -4.14
N ALA A 86 -2.93 18.65 -4.99
CA ALA A 86 -4.36 18.71 -4.79
C ALA A 86 -4.93 17.27 -4.76
N GLN A 87 -4.49 16.47 -3.79
CA GLN A 87 -4.90 15.08 -3.65
C GLN A 87 -6.42 14.96 -3.48
N PHE A 88 -6.98 13.98 -4.18
CA PHE A 88 -8.33 13.50 -3.98
C PHE A 88 -8.27 12.14 -3.28
N GLN A 89 -8.85 12.05 -2.07
CA GLN A 89 -8.85 10.83 -1.29
C GLN A 89 -10.28 10.55 -0.81
N PRO A 90 -11.01 9.59 -1.43
CA PRO A 90 -12.31 9.15 -0.95
C PRO A 90 -12.17 8.60 0.47
N GLY A 91 -13.07 8.97 1.38
CA GLY A 91 -13.01 8.52 2.77
C GLY A 91 -12.05 9.29 3.68
N PHE A 92 -11.36 10.33 3.15
CA PHE A 92 -10.49 11.24 3.89
C PHE A 92 -10.82 12.70 3.56
N THR A 93 -10.32 13.21 2.44
CA THR A 93 -10.58 14.58 2.01
C THR A 93 -11.96 14.76 1.34
N HIS A 94 -12.59 13.67 0.94
CA HIS A 94 -13.90 13.61 0.28
C HIS A 94 -14.71 12.46 0.87
N TRP A 95 -16.02 12.50 0.70
CA TRP A 95 -16.90 11.41 1.12
C TRP A 95 -16.51 10.11 0.42
N GLY A 96 -16.42 9.05 1.21
CA GLY A 96 -15.93 7.75 0.80
C GLY A 96 -16.99 6.76 0.36
N SER A 97 -16.57 5.51 0.31
CA SER A 97 -17.30 4.41 -0.32
C SER A 97 -18.06 3.52 0.67
N PHE A 98 -18.18 3.87 1.97
CA PHE A 98 -19.15 3.24 2.85
C PHE A 98 -20.57 3.78 2.55
N ALA A 99 -20.94 3.67 1.29
CA ALA A 99 -22.16 4.17 0.68
C ALA A 99 -22.50 3.35 -0.56
N GLU A 100 -23.76 3.43 -1.04
CA GLU A 100 -24.15 2.77 -2.29
C GLU A 100 -23.48 3.39 -3.52
N TYR A 101 -23.16 4.68 -3.44
CA TYR A 101 -22.58 5.46 -4.53
C TYR A 101 -21.50 6.40 -4.01
N VAL A 102 -20.41 6.50 -4.75
CA VAL A 102 -19.30 7.43 -4.45
C VAL A 102 -18.95 8.25 -5.68
N GLY A 103 -18.68 9.56 -5.48
CA GLY A 103 -18.17 10.44 -6.52
C GLY A 103 -16.64 10.33 -6.61
N ILE A 104 -16.11 10.07 -7.80
CA ILE A 104 -14.65 10.04 -8.05
C ILE A 104 -14.30 11.20 -8.97
N HIS A 105 -13.42 12.08 -8.50
CA HIS A 105 -12.94 13.23 -9.26
C HIS A 105 -11.79 12.82 -10.19
N TYR A 106 -11.58 13.62 -11.27
CA TYR A 106 -10.53 13.39 -12.25
C TYR A 106 -10.49 11.95 -12.75
N ALA A 107 -11.65 11.45 -13.18
CA ALA A 107 -11.88 10.04 -13.52
C ALA A 107 -10.89 9.50 -14.55
N ASP A 108 -10.56 10.30 -15.58
CA ASP A 108 -9.63 9.91 -16.65
C ASP A 108 -8.17 9.73 -16.17
N VAL A 109 -7.86 10.23 -14.98
CA VAL A 109 -6.54 10.12 -14.32
C VAL A 109 -6.53 8.98 -13.29
N ASN A 110 -7.63 8.79 -12.57
CA ASN A 110 -7.66 8.03 -11.32
C ASN A 110 -8.34 6.67 -11.40
N LEU A 111 -9.25 6.47 -12.36
CA LEU A 111 -9.91 5.16 -12.48
C LEU A 111 -9.02 4.13 -13.17
N VAL A 112 -9.23 2.88 -12.76
CA VAL A 112 -8.58 1.69 -13.32
C VAL A 112 -9.66 0.72 -13.78
N ALA A 113 -9.59 0.31 -15.05
CA ALA A 113 -10.48 -0.72 -15.59
C ALA A 113 -10.19 -2.08 -14.94
N LEU A 114 -11.23 -2.79 -14.55
CA LEU A 114 -11.11 -4.13 -13.99
C LEU A 114 -11.29 -5.19 -15.09
N PRO A 115 -10.39 -6.18 -15.16
CA PRO A 115 -10.60 -7.37 -15.97
C PRO A 115 -11.88 -8.10 -15.55
N ASP A 116 -12.60 -8.71 -16.50
CA ASP A 116 -13.83 -9.47 -16.23
C ASP A 116 -13.61 -10.65 -15.27
N THR A 117 -12.39 -11.19 -15.29
CA THR A 117 -11.98 -12.31 -14.43
C THR A 117 -11.76 -11.91 -12.95
N LEU A 118 -11.63 -10.62 -12.65
CA LEU A 118 -11.39 -10.14 -11.30
C LEU A 118 -12.71 -9.81 -10.60
N THR A 119 -12.98 -10.43 -9.45
CA THR A 119 -14.18 -10.14 -8.66
C THR A 119 -14.12 -8.75 -8.03
N PHE A 120 -15.26 -8.16 -7.71
CA PHE A 120 -15.29 -6.85 -7.05
C PHE A 120 -14.65 -6.92 -5.65
N ASP A 121 -14.87 -8.00 -4.90
CA ASP A 121 -14.26 -8.17 -3.57
C ASP A 121 -12.73 -8.15 -3.64
N THR A 122 -12.16 -8.92 -4.57
CA THR A 122 -10.71 -8.91 -4.79
C THR A 122 -10.23 -7.54 -5.26
N ALA A 123 -10.95 -6.90 -6.17
CA ALA A 123 -10.59 -5.58 -6.69
C ALA A 123 -10.62 -4.49 -5.61
N ALA A 124 -11.62 -4.51 -4.72
CA ALA A 124 -11.70 -3.58 -3.60
C ALA A 124 -10.47 -3.70 -2.68
N SER A 125 -10.01 -4.92 -2.40
CA SER A 125 -8.83 -5.15 -1.55
C SER A 125 -7.51 -4.61 -2.10
N LEU A 126 -7.48 -4.22 -3.38
CA LEU A 126 -6.28 -3.67 -4.03
C LEU A 126 -6.06 -2.19 -3.70
N GLY A 127 -7.12 -1.41 -3.49
CA GLY A 127 -7.11 0.06 -3.53
C GLY A 127 -6.18 0.78 -2.56
N CYS A 128 -5.85 0.16 -1.42
CA CYS A 128 -4.96 0.73 -0.41
C CYS A 128 -3.76 -0.18 -0.13
N ARG A 129 -3.94 -1.19 0.73
CA ARG A 129 -2.85 -2.03 1.25
C ARG A 129 -2.03 -2.72 0.16
N PHE A 130 -2.67 -3.27 -0.86
CA PHE A 130 -2.00 -4.09 -1.86
C PHE A 130 -1.18 -3.24 -2.84
N VAL A 131 -1.77 -2.17 -3.38
CA VAL A 131 -1.05 -1.25 -4.29
C VAL A 131 0.07 -0.50 -3.60
N THR A 132 -0.12 -0.09 -2.33
CA THR A 132 0.93 0.56 -1.54
C THR A 132 2.11 -0.38 -1.36
N SER A 133 1.85 -1.64 -1.04
CA SER A 133 2.88 -2.68 -0.91
C SER A 133 3.55 -2.99 -2.26
N PHE A 134 2.77 -3.02 -3.35
CA PHE A 134 3.32 -3.25 -4.68
C PHE A 134 4.33 -2.16 -5.06
N ARG A 135 3.95 -0.89 -4.89
CA ARG A 135 4.86 0.22 -5.14
C ARG A 135 6.06 0.20 -4.18
N ALA A 136 5.84 -0.07 -2.90
CA ALA A 136 6.92 -0.14 -1.92
C ALA A 136 7.99 -1.19 -2.28
N VAL A 137 7.57 -2.36 -2.73
CA VAL A 137 8.46 -3.47 -3.10
C VAL A 137 9.11 -3.24 -4.48
N VAL A 138 8.28 -2.91 -5.49
CA VAL A 138 8.72 -2.89 -6.89
C VAL A 138 9.40 -1.57 -7.25
N ASP A 139 8.74 -0.44 -6.95
CA ASP A 139 9.23 0.87 -7.41
C ASP A 139 10.25 1.47 -6.42
N GLN A 140 9.94 1.51 -5.12
CA GLN A 140 10.79 2.11 -4.10
C GLN A 140 11.92 1.17 -3.67
N GLY A 141 11.57 -0.04 -3.24
CA GLY A 141 12.55 -1.06 -2.83
C GLY A 141 13.39 -1.58 -3.99
N ARG A 142 12.86 -1.56 -5.20
CA ARG A 142 13.52 -2.10 -6.40
C ARG A 142 14.01 -3.53 -6.15
N VAL A 143 13.12 -4.33 -5.55
CA VAL A 143 13.41 -5.72 -5.17
C VAL A 143 13.67 -6.56 -6.40
N SER A 144 14.71 -7.38 -6.35
CA SER A 144 15.12 -8.28 -7.42
C SER A 144 15.26 -9.71 -6.90
N ALA A 145 15.21 -10.68 -7.82
CA ALA A 145 15.36 -12.09 -7.51
C ALA A 145 16.69 -12.39 -6.77
N GLY A 146 16.61 -13.27 -5.77
CA GLY A 146 17.74 -13.67 -4.92
C GLY A 146 18.10 -12.70 -3.80
N GLN A 147 17.52 -11.50 -3.76
CA GLN A 147 17.73 -10.56 -2.66
C GLN A 147 17.02 -11.02 -1.37
N TRP A 148 17.55 -10.63 -0.22
CA TRP A 148 16.87 -10.73 1.06
C TRP A 148 16.02 -9.49 1.32
N VAL A 149 14.75 -9.72 1.67
CA VAL A 149 13.79 -8.68 2.04
C VAL A 149 13.29 -8.95 3.45
N ALA A 150 13.45 -7.99 4.36
CA ALA A 150 12.86 -8.06 5.69
C ALA A 150 11.57 -7.22 5.71
N VAL A 151 10.49 -7.76 6.29
CA VAL A 151 9.20 -7.07 6.42
C VAL A 151 8.83 -7.03 7.89
N HIS A 152 8.81 -5.85 8.48
CA HIS A 152 8.42 -5.60 9.87
C HIS A 152 6.94 -5.24 9.96
N GLY A 153 6.16 -6.10 10.62
CA GLY A 153 4.70 -6.07 10.71
C GLY A 153 4.04 -6.91 9.61
N CYS A 154 3.29 -7.93 10.03
CA CYS A 154 2.56 -8.87 9.14
C CYS A 154 1.04 -8.59 9.16
N GLY A 155 0.65 -7.31 9.11
CA GLY A 155 -0.71 -6.88 8.82
C GLY A 155 -0.99 -6.88 7.31
N GLY A 156 -2.10 -6.25 6.89
CA GLY A 156 -2.51 -6.24 5.48
C GLY A 156 -1.43 -5.73 4.51
N VAL A 157 -0.72 -4.66 4.88
CA VAL A 157 0.40 -4.10 4.09
C VAL A 157 1.58 -5.08 4.07
N GLY A 158 2.02 -5.57 5.23
CA GLY A 158 3.18 -6.46 5.32
C GLY A 158 2.97 -7.80 4.62
N LEU A 159 1.81 -8.43 4.80
CA LEU A 159 1.47 -9.68 4.12
C LEU A 159 1.39 -9.51 2.61
N SER A 160 0.86 -8.37 2.13
CA SER A 160 0.89 -8.02 0.70
C SER A 160 2.33 -7.85 0.20
N ALA A 161 3.19 -7.16 0.96
CA ALA A 161 4.60 -6.97 0.59
C ALA A 161 5.37 -8.30 0.55
N ILE A 162 5.10 -9.23 1.48
CA ILE A 162 5.67 -10.57 1.50
C ILE A 162 5.29 -11.34 0.23
N MET A 163 4.00 -11.37 -0.12
CA MET A 163 3.51 -12.02 -1.35
C MET A 163 4.19 -11.45 -2.59
N ILE A 164 4.25 -10.12 -2.69
CA ILE A 164 4.81 -9.43 -3.86
C ILE A 164 6.32 -9.65 -3.97
N ALA A 165 7.06 -9.53 -2.86
CA ALA A 165 8.51 -9.75 -2.85
C ALA A 165 8.87 -11.21 -3.18
N SER A 166 8.11 -12.17 -2.64
CA SER A 166 8.28 -13.58 -2.98
C SER A 166 7.99 -13.85 -4.46
N ALA A 167 6.92 -13.27 -5.02
CA ALA A 167 6.60 -13.37 -6.44
C ALA A 167 7.66 -12.72 -7.35
N ALA A 168 8.41 -11.73 -6.84
CA ALA A 168 9.57 -11.13 -7.51
C ALA A 168 10.84 -12.01 -7.41
N GLY A 169 10.78 -13.16 -6.73
CA GLY A 169 11.90 -14.09 -6.55
C GLY A 169 12.85 -13.74 -5.41
N ALA A 170 12.45 -12.89 -4.48
CA ALA A 170 13.24 -12.55 -3.30
C ALA A 170 13.07 -13.59 -2.18
N ASN A 171 14.07 -13.68 -1.30
CA ASN A 171 13.99 -14.42 -0.04
C ASN A 171 13.43 -13.48 1.03
N VAL A 172 12.28 -13.81 1.62
CA VAL A 172 11.58 -12.92 2.54
C VAL A 172 11.69 -13.40 3.99
N VAL A 173 12.11 -12.50 4.89
CA VAL A 173 12.05 -12.67 6.35
C VAL A 173 10.88 -11.83 6.86
N ALA A 174 9.89 -12.46 7.47
CA ALA A 174 8.75 -11.79 8.09
C ALA A 174 9.00 -11.61 9.59
N VAL A 175 8.76 -10.41 10.11
CA VAL A 175 8.93 -10.05 11.53
C VAL A 175 7.59 -9.58 12.09
N ASP A 176 7.08 -10.23 13.12
CA ASP A 176 5.85 -9.86 13.83
C ASP A 176 5.88 -10.40 15.27
N ILE A 177 4.94 -9.99 16.11
CA ILE A 177 4.73 -10.54 17.46
C ILE A 177 3.68 -11.66 17.48
N SER A 178 2.86 -11.77 16.44
CA SER A 178 1.75 -12.72 16.31
C SER A 178 2.17 -13.99 15.57
N GLU A 179 2.15 -15.13 16.22
CA GLU A 179 2.40 -16.42 15.57
C GLU A 179 1.41 -16.73 14.44
N GLN A 180 0.16 -16.30 14.58
CA GLN A 180 -0.85 -16.47 13.55
C GLN A 180 -0.49 -15.66 12.29
N ALA A 181 -0.06 -14.42 12.44
CA ALA A 181 0.39 -13.57 11.32
C ALA A 181 1.65 -14.15 10.68
N LEU A 182 2.60 -14.64 11.46
CA LEU A 182 3.81 -15.30 10.96
C LEU A 182 3.50 -16.62 10.22
N ALA A 183 2.53 -17.39 10.68
CA ALA A 183 2.09 -18.59 9.98
C ALA A 183 1.50 -18.27 8.60
N LEU A 184 0.68 -17.20 8.50
CA LEU A 184 0.15 -16.72 7.24
C LEU A 184 1.27 -16.16 6.35
N ALA A 185 2.23 -15.44 6.91
CA ALA A 185 3.40 -14.95 6.17
C ALA A 185 4.18 -16.08 5.47
N ARG A 186 4.37 -17.23 6.15
CA ARG A 186 4.99 -18.44 5.54
C ARG A 186 4.17 -18.95 4.36
N GLN A 187 2.84 -18.99 4.47
CA GLN A 187 1.94 -19.44 3.39
C GLN A 187 1.99 -18.50 2.18
N LEU A 188 2.31 -17.24 2.40
CA LEU A 188 2.42 -16.21 1.38
C LEU A 188 3.83 -16.07 0.79
N GLY A 189 4.78 -16.92 1.25
CA GLY A 189 6.10 -17.02 0.64
C GLY A 189 7.27 -16.50 1.50
N ALA A 190 7.06 -16.16 2.78
CA ALA A 190 8.18 -15.91 3.68
C ALA A 190 8.98 -17.20 3.92
N VAL A 191 10.28 -17.16 3.62
CA VAL A 191 11.17 -18.32 3.81
C VAL A 191 11.68 -18.44 5.26
N ALA A 192 11.61 -17.35 6.01
CA ALA A 192 11.93 -17.31 7.45
C ALA A 192 11.02 -16.32 8.18
N THR A 193 10.87 -16.55 9.48
CA THR A 193 10.06 -15.67 10.35
C THR A 193 10.79 -15.40 11.65
N VAL A 194 10.62 -14.21 12.19
CA VAL A 194 11.12 -13.78 13.50
C VAL A 194 9.95 -13.33 14.35
N ASN A 195 9.69 -14.00 15.46
CA ASN A 195 8.77 -13.51 16.48
C ASN A 195 9.51 -12.55 17.41
N ALA A 196 9.16 -11.26 17.32
CA ALA A 196 9.85 -10.21 18.07
C ALA A 196 9.69 -10.33 19.60
N ASN A 197 8.71 -11.09 20.09
CA ASN A 197 8.54 -11.39 21.53
C ASN A 197 9.40 -12.59 21.99
N GLN A 198 9.99 -13.34 21.08
CA GLN A 198 10.72 -14.60 21.40
C GLN A 198 12.23 -14.50 21.17
N VAL A 199 12.71 -13.40 20.59
CA VAL A 199 14.13 -13.15 20.37
C VAL A 199 14.63 -12.00 21.25
N ALA A 200 15.87 -12.07 21.66
CA ALA A 200 16.49 -11.01 22.47
C ALA A 200 16.73 -9.72 21.65
N ASP A 201 17.13 -9.89 20.39
CA ASP A 201 17.37 -8.79 19.43
C ASP A 201 16.85 -9.16 18.04
N VAL A 202 15.88 -8.40 17.56
CA VAL A 202 15.27 -8.59 16.23
C VAL A 202 16.26 -8.29 15.11
N VAL A 203 17.14 -7.29 15.31
CA VAL A 203 18.13 -6.89 14.30
C VAL A 203 19.15 -8.01 14.11
N GLU A 204 19.70 -8.53 15.20
CA GLU A 204 20.64 -9.65 15.17
C GLU A 204 20.01 -10.89 14.51
N ALA A 205 18.79 -11.25 14.89
CA ALA A 205 18.09 -12.41 14.31
C ALA A 205 17.91 -12.28 12.78
N VAL A 206 17.53 -11.09 12.30
CA VAL A 206 17.39 -10.85 10.85
C VAL A 206 18.76 -10.87 10.16
N VAL A 207 19.79 -10.28 10.75
CA VAL A 207 21.16 -10.25 10.19
C VAL A 207 21.73 -11.66 10.09
N GLU A 208 21.51 -12.53 11.09
CA GLU A 208 21.92 -13.92 11.08
C GLU A 208 21.23 -14.71 9.97
N ILE A 209 19.88 -14.64 9.88
CA ILE A 209 19.10 -15.32 8.84
C ILE A 209 19.54 -14.89 7.44
N THR A 210 19.77 -13.60 7.24
CA THR A 210 20.10 -13.02 5.94
C THR A 210 21.61 -13.06 5.62
N GLN A 211 22.42 -13.58 6.52
CA GLN A 211 23.88 -13.68 6.39
C GLN A 211 24.52 -12.33 6.06
N GLY A 212 24.28 -11.35 6.93
CA GLY A 212 24.90 -10.03 6.83
C GLY A 212 23.93 -8.87 6.57
N GLY A 213 22.64 -9.09 6.70
CA GLY A 213 21.58 -8.07 6.62
C GLY A 213 20.75 -8.13 5.36
N ALA A 214 19.57 -7.52 5.41
CA ALA A 214 18.64 -7.45 4.30
C ALA A 214 19.11 -6.46 3.21
N HIS A 215 18.81 -6.75 1.95
CA HIS A 215 19.01 -5.81 0.84
C HIS A 215 17.94 -4.72 0.85
N VAL A 216 16.72 -5.10 1.20
CA VAL A 216 15.57 -4.20 1.36
C VAL A 216 14.87 -4.56 2.66
N SER A 217 14.48 -3.55 3.43
CA SER A 217 13.72 -3.75 4.66
C SER A 217 12.57 -2.76 4.71
N LEU A 218 11.36 -3.26 4.98
CA LEU A 218 10.14 -2.47 5.04
C LEU A 218 9.65 -2.36 6.47
N ASP A 219 9.29 -1.16 6.90
CA ASP A 219 8.40 -0.96 8.05
C ASP A 219 6.95 -0.84 7.56
N ALA A 220 6.18 -1.91 7.77
CA ALA A 220 4.76 -1.99 7.41
C ALA A 220 3.83 -1.73 8.61
N LEU A 221 4.38 -1.43 9.79
CA LEU A 221 3.62 -1.16 11.01
C LEU A 221 3.49 0.34 11.30
N GLY A 222 4.57 1.10 11.17
CA GLY A 222 4.61 2.52 11.54
C GLY A 222 4.83 2.75 13.04
N HIS A 223 5.85 2.11 13.61
CA HIS A 223 6.24 2.29 15.01
C HIS A 223 7.73 2.62 15.11
N PRO A 224 8.19 3.50 16.04
CA PRO A 224 9.58 3.88 16.17
C PRO A 224 10.56 2.69 16.27
N THR A 225 10.18 1.64 17.02
CA THR A 225 11.00 0.43 17.16
C THR A 225 11.12 -0.34 15.84
N THR A 226 10.04 -0.52 15.09
CA THR A 226 10.07 -1.25 13.81
C THR A 226 10.80 -0.46 12.73
N CYS A 227 10.66 0.87 12.71
CA CYS A 227 11.44 1.75 11.84
C CYS A 227 12.94 1.62 12.14
N PHE A 228 13.33 1.74 13.42
CA PHE A 228 14.72 1.60 13.84
C PHE A 228 15.29 0.21 13.47
N ASN A 229 14.57 -0.86 13.77
CA ASN A 229 14.98 -2.24 13.47
C ASN A 229 15.10 -2.46 11.96
N SER A 230 14.15 -1.95 11.18
CA SER A 230 14.14 -2.05 9.72
C SER A 230 15.35 -1.35 9.08
N ILE A 231 15.80 -0.22 9.61
CA ILE A 231 17.03 0.44 9.16
C ILE A 231 18.25 -0.33 9.65
N SER A 232 18.21 -0.79 10.91
CA SER A 232 19.36 -1.38 11.58
C SER A 232 19.71 -2.78 11.08
N ASN A 233 18.76 -3.54 10.52
CA ASN A 233 19.02 -4.87 9.96
C ASN A 233 19.52 -4.88 8.51
N LEU A 234 19.71 -3.71 7.90
CA LEU A 234 20.19 -3.60 6.52
C LEU A 234 21.69 -3.91 6.40
N ARG A 235 22.02 -4.56 5.29
CA ARG A 235 23.41 -4.65 4.81
C ARG A 235 23.91 -3.33 4.23
N LYS A 236 25.20 -3.25 3.92
CA LYS A 236 25.77 -2.10 3.21
C LYS A 236 25.00 -1.86 1.90
N ARG A 237 24.69 -0.58 1.60
CA ARG A 237 23.90 -0.13 0.45
C ARG A 237 22.48 -0.69 0.40
N GLY A 238 21.98 -1.16 1.54
CA GLY A 238 20.59 -1.62 1.68
C GLY A 238 19.60 -0.45 1.67
N LYS A 239 18.32 -0.78 1.44
CA LYS A 239 17.23 0.19 1.36
C LYS A 239 16.21 -0.05 2.44
N HIS A 240 15.89 0.99 3.20
CA HIS A 240 14.72 1.03 4.06
C HIS A 240 13.56 1.69 3.32
N VAL A 241 12.38 1.07 3.38
CA VAL A 241 11.13 1.65 2.85
C VAL A 241 10.13 1.80 3.97
N GLN A 242 9.82 3.05 4.33
CA GLN A 242 8.78 3.38 5.29
C GLN A 242 7.43 3.37 4.59
N VAL A 243 6.53 2.49 5.03
CA VAL A 243 5.16 2.33 4.49
C VAL A 243 4.12 2.53 5.60
N GLY A 244 4.39 1.98 6.78
CA GLY A 244 3.53 2.13 7.96
C GLY A 244 3.44 3.61 8.37
N LEU A 245 2.21 4.05 8.66
CA LEU A 245 1.95 5.44 9.04
C LEU A 245 2.56 5.77 10.41
N MET A 246 3.35 6.82 10.45
CA MET A 246 3.92 7.39 11.67
C MET A 246 3.04 8.55 12.13
N LEU A 247 2.13 8.30 13.07
CA LEU A 247 1.13 9.26 13.54
C LEU A 247 1.42 9.74 14.96
N ALA A 248 0.92 10.89 15.31
CA ALA A 248 1.01 11.51 16.64
C ALA A 248 2.46 11.51 17.17
N ASP A 249 2.68 10.99 18.37
CA ASP A 249 4.00 10.97 19.04
C ASP A 249 5.04 10.11 18.31
N HIS A 250 4.63 9.30 17.33
CA HIS A 250 5.52 8.49 16.51
C HIS A 250 6.02 9.19 15.25
N SER A 251 5.55 10.41 14.95
CA SER A 251 5.83 11.13 13.70
C SER A 251 7.33 11.47 13.49
N THR A 252 8.12 11.51 14.54
CA THR A 252 9.56 11.84 14.50
C THR A 252 10.40 10.73 15.15
N PRO A 253 10.52 9.54 14.53
CA PRO A 253 11.28 8.43 15.10
C PRO A 253 12.78 8.70 15.09
N ALA A 254 13.50 8.09 16.03
CA ALA A 254 14.96 8.09 16.00
C ALA A 254 15.46 7.26 14.82
N VAL A 255 16.39 7.82 14.03
CA VAL A 255 17.04 7.15 12.89
C VAL A 255 18.53 6.96 13.23
N PRO A 256 19.10 5.74 13.03
CA PRO A 256 20.52 5.46 13.28
C PRO A 256 21.41 6.07 12.18
N MET A 257 21.50 7.40 12.12
CA MET A 257 22.18 8.14 11.05
C MET A 257 23.66 7.80 10.88
N SER A 258 24.36 7.43 11.96
CA SER A 258 25.74 6.95 11.87
C SER A 258 25.86 5.70 11.00
N LYS A 259 24.92 4.76 11.14
CA LYS A 259 24.85 3.55 10.30
C LYS A 259 24.43 3.89 8.86
N VAL A 260 23.50 4.82 8.68
CA VAL A 260 23.08 5.29 7.35
C VAL A 260 24.30 5.80 6.57
N ILE A 261 25.10 6.66 7.15
CA ILE A 261 26.31 7.21 6.53
C ILE A 261 27.36 6.12 6.31
N ALA A 262 27.69 5.34 7.36
CA ALA A 262 28.78 4.36 7.29
C ALA A 262 28.51 3.22 6.29
N ASN A 263 27.26 2.89 6.04
CA ASN A 263 26.85 1.82 5.15
C ASN A 263 26.22 2.32 3.83
N GLU A 264 26.18 3.63 3.58
CA GLU A 264 25.51 4.27 2.41
C GLU A 264 24.10 3.72 2.19
N LEU A 265 23.25 3.75 3.25
CA LEU A 265 21.89 3.26 3.17
C LEU A 265 20.96 4.25 2.47
N GLU A 266 19.96 3.74 1.75
CA GLU A 266 18.86 4.55 1.21
C GLU A 266 17.67 4.51 2.19
N ILE A 267 17.13 5.67 2.54
CA ILE A 267 15.91 5.82 3.36
C ILE A 267 14.82 6.39 2.45
N LEU A 268 13.77 5.61 2.24
CA LEU A 268 12.72 5.90 1.27
C LEU A 268 11.33 5.87 1.93
N GLY A 269 10.46 6.81 1.55
CA GLY A 269 9.03 6.76 1.85
C GLY A 269 8.25 6.11 0.70
N SER A 270 7.10 5.50 1.01
CA SER A 270 6.18 5.00 -0.01
C SER A 270 4.74 5.31 0.39
N HIS A 271 4.03 6.07 -0.46
CA HIS A 271 2.66 6.51 -0.25
C HIS A 271 1.78 6.12 -1.43
N GLY A 272 0.89 5.14 -1.26
CA GLY A 272 -0.01 4.69 -2.30
C GLY A 272 0.66 4.25 -3.60
N MET A 273 -0.12 4.24 -4.67
CA MET A 273 0.34 3.98 -6.04
C MET A 273 -0.55 4.70 -7.04
N GLN A 274 0.02 5.15 -8.13
CA GLN A 274 -0.70 5.83 -9.20
C GLN A 274 -1.58 4.86 -10.00
N ALA A 275 -2.77 5.30 -10.46
CA ALA A 275 -3.69 4.48 -11.25
C ALA A 275 -3.02 3.89 -12.50
N HIS A 276 -2.23 4.67 -13.23
CA HIS A 276 -1.55 4.22 -14.45
C HIS A 276 -0.50 3.11 -14.22
N ARG A 277 -0.09 2.85 -12.97
CA ARG A 277 0.85 1.78 -12.61
C ARG A 277 0.18 0.44 -12.32
N TYR A 278 -1.16 0.39 -12.22
CA TYR A 278 -1.89 -0.84 -11.91
C TYR A 278 -1.70 -1.96 -12.94
N GLY A 279 -1.44 -1.61 -14.20
CA GLY A 279 -1.35 -2.59 -15.30
C GLY A 279 -0.36 -3.73 -15.01
N ALA A 280 0.84 -3.44 -14.50
CA ALA A 280 1.83 -4.46 -14.16
C ALA A 280 1.35 -5.39 -13.03
N MET A 281 0.74 -4.84 -11.99
CA MET A 281 0.18 -5.59 -10.87
C MET A 281 -0.98 -6.48 -11.34
N LEU A 282 -1.92 -5.94 -12.11
CA LEU A 282 -3.05 -6.68 -12.65
C LEU A 282 -2.60 -7.83 -13.55
N ALA A 283 -1.57 -7.63 -14.38
CA ALA A 283 -1.00 -8.70 -15.20
C ALA A 283 -0.40 -9.83 -14.35
N MET A 284 0.24 -9.52 -13.21
CA MET A 284 0.73 -10.53 -12.27
C MET A 284 -0.41 -11.29 -11.58
N ILE A 285 -1.52 -10.61 -11.26
CA ILE A 285 -2.71 -11.25 -10.71
C ILE A 285 -3.35 -12.18 -11.75
N GLN A 286 -3.57 -11.69 -12.98
CA GLN A 286 -4.15 -12.50 -14.07
C GLN A 286 -3.31 -13.73 -14.44
N SER A 287 -1.98 -13.64 -14.33
CA SER A 287 -1.09 -14.77 -14.55
C SER A 287 -0.97 -15.73 -13.37
N GLY A 288 -1.68 -15.48 -12.26
CA GLY A 288 -1.63 -16.29 -11.03
C GLY A 288 -0.34 -16.15 -10.22
N LYS A 289 0.53 -15.19 -10.53
CA LYS A 289 1.74 -14.89 -9.75
C LYS A 289 1.43 -14.19 -8.43
N LEU A 290 0.36 -13.42 -8.40
CA LEU A 290 -0.17 -12.77 -7.21
C LEU A 290 -1.59 -13.25 -6.97
N ALA A 291 -1.94 -13.53 -5.72
CA ALA A 291 -3.21 -14.07 -5.27
C ALA A 291 -3.78 -13.22 -4.11
N PRO A 292 -4.17 -11.94 -4.37
CA PRO A 292 -4.65 -11.03 -3.33
C PRO A 292 -5.89 -11.52 -2.60
N GLU A 293 -6.70 -12.39 -3.21
CA GLU A 293 -7.86 -13.04 -2.60
C GLU A 293 -7.51 -13.84 -1.34
N LYS A 294 -6.26 -14.32 -1.20
CA LYS A 294 -5.77 -15.00 0.01
C LYS A 294 -5.63 -14.09 1.23
N LEU A 295 -5.73 -12.78 1.01
CA LEU A 295 -5.62 -11.75 2.06
C LEU A 295 -6.98 -11.19 2.48
N ILE A 296 -8.07 -11.68 1.88
CA ILE A 296 -9.45 -11.30 2.23
C ILE A 296 -9.91 -12.24 3.35
N GLY A 297 -10.29 -11.66 4.49
CA GLY A 297 -10.79 -12.36 5.66
C GLY A 297 -12.28 -12.24 5.83
#